data_49d134904033b18bacdec9fabade56e6
#
_entry.id   49d134904033b18bacdec9fabade56e6
#
_cell.length_a   1.000
_cell.length_b   1.000
_cell.length_c   1.000
_cell.angle_alpha   90.00
_cell.angle_beta   90.00
_cell.angle_gamma   90.00
#
_symmetry.space_group_name_H-M   'P 1'
#
loop_
_entity.id
_entity.type
_entity.pdbx_description
1 polymer ?
#
loop_
_entity_poly.entity_id
_entity_poly.type
_entity_poly.pdbx_seq_one_letter_code
_entity_poly.pdbx_strand_id
1 'polypeptide(L)'
;MSHQADIIVSIDFGTTFTGVGWRSPRTPIQVINDWPGSGDRGERKVPTKLVYNADGTLSSWGYMCADDDDFDYPTNGDEPAGKARHEFFKMFVDSENLVAAQEQGVSQAPRSMEEAQQYATDYLRQVYDHVKRSIEMQVGLGYVPGGWATMAVDFLFSVPTTWTRMETINAFKGIIRNAGFGVEGPRHSAQIDLTEAEAAAVATLKTSAIKFSQGSLFLTVDAGGGTTDLSLMRVTSTDPDFPQMAQLAAVKGIGIGSTLIDRAFIRLVDQRLNTWPDVRDKLPANFAIRMAQGHYFRTVKHKFGEKVYMQPKFKIQMEGVSHDFSHPGLGVENGRMSTNISFKEFVILSGGLGSSAYVRQSIQQQLVSFPHPNATTAVVVPCQDPQLVVVRGLLLDHQQRMETGNLSVLASRVARASYGVIVKEVYSPAKHFDEEVISDPFNSGKRWAVNQVQWMIRKGDLVNPNTPLVNKFEFHLAERDTTRSWDAEIVISQNEPSFLPSSLKQAGVTRLCCVKSNLEGVQQHQLVLKQKRGTCFTKGHKFYICEFEVRVIVAPADLRFELWFGGHRFSGNHEPIGVKWDEAGARVKAG
;
A
#
# COMPACT_ATOMS: atom_id res chain seq x y z
N MET A 1 -25.75 -14.85 6.01
CA MET A 1 -26.28 -13.57 5.52
C MET A 1 -25.10 -12.71 5.17
N SER A 2 -24.98 -12.22 3.94
CA SER A 2 -23.91 -11.31 3.54
C SER A 2 -24.03 -10.04 4.40
N HIS A 3 -22.96 -9.67 5.06
CA HIS A 3 -22.88 -8.45 5.86
C HIS A 3 -22.99 -7.26 4.88
N GLN A 4 -24.13 -6.60 4.86
CA GLN A 4 -24.30 -5.39 4.06
C GLN A 4 -23.87 -4.19 4.91
N ALA A 5 -22.83 -3.47 4.47
CA ALA A 5 -22.40 -2.26 5.15
C ALA A 5 -23.44 -1.14 4.99
N ASP A 6 -23.69 -0.41 6.07
CA ASP A 6 -24.55 0.79 6.06
C ASP A 6 -23.79 1.99 5.48
N ILE A 7 -22.48 2.05 5.72
CA ILE A 7 -21.56 3.10 5.26
C ILE A 7 -20.27 2.45 4.77
N ILE A 8 -19.77 2.90 3.64
CA ILE A 8 -18.50 2.47 3.05
C ILE A 8 -17.64 3.72 2.91
N VAL A 9 -16.44 3.68 3.47
CA VAL A 9 -15.48 4.80 3.46
C VAL A 9 -14.19 4.34 2.79
N SER A 10 -13.71 5.06 1.79
CA SER A 10 -12.43 4.81 1.14
C SER A 10 -11.42 5.87 1.51
N ILE A 11 -10.19 5.45 1.81
CA ILE A 11 -9.10 6.31 2.23
C ILE A 11 -7.91 6.09 1.29
N ASP A 12 -7.53 7.14 0.57
CA ASP A 12 -6.28 7.24 -0.17
C ASP A 12 -5.26 7.99 0.70
N PHE A 13 -4.52 7.25 1.52
CA PHE A 13 -3.46 7.80 2.35
C PHE A 13 -2.24 8.09 1.49
N GLY A 14 -2.12 9.29 0.94
CA GLY A 14 -1.01 9.69 0.07
C GLY A 14 0.21 10.23 0.83
N THR A 15 1.37 10.26 0.17
CA THR A 15 2.62 10.80 0.73
C THR A 15 2.53 12.29 1.01
N THR A 16 1.82 13.03 0.17
CA THR A 16 1.68 14.50 0.26
C THR A 16 0.28 14.94 0.65
N PHE A 17 -0.74 14.25 0.16
CA PHE A 17 -2.14 14.55 0.42
C PHE A 17 -2.94 13.27 0.62
N THR A 18 -3.89 13.30 1.53
CA THR A 18 -4.84 12.21 1.79
C THR A 18 -6.22 12.60 1.28
N GLY A 19 -6.85 11.70 0.54
CA GLY A 19 -8.23 11.86 0.04
C GLY A 19 -9.17 10.85 0.70
N VAL A 20 -10.40 11.28 0.97
CA VAL A 20 -11.43 10.40 1.54
C VAL A 20 -12.74 10.57 0.79
N GLY A 21 -13.33 9.44 0.44
CA GLY A 21 -14.69 9.36 -0.10
C GLY A 21 -15.52 8.36 0.68
N TRP A 22 -16.83 8.55 0.63
CA TRP A 22 -17.75 7.64 1.28
C TRP A 22 -19.06 7.52 0.50
N ARG A 23 -19.82 6.50 0.81
CA ARG A 23 -21.18 6.30 0.32
C ARG A 23 -21.99 5.44 1.29
N SER A 24 -23.29 5.54 1.21
CA SER A 24 -24.21 4.49 1.67
C SER A 24 -24.67 3.67 0.45
N PRO A 25 -25.33 2.51 0.64
CA PRO A 25 -25.83 1.70 -0.47
C PRO A 25 -26.77 2.43 -1.43
N ARG A 26 -27.41 3.52 -0.97
CA ARG A 26 -28.43 4.26 -1.72
C ARG A 26 -28.00 5.65 -2.16
N THR A 27 -26.77 6.07 -1.81
CA THR A 27 -26.28 7.42 -2.14
C THR A 27 -25.15 7.35 -3.17
N PRO A 28 -25.00 8.37 -4.02
CA PRO A 28 -23.81 8.51 -4.85
C PRO A 28 -22.56 8.69 -3.97
N ILE A 29 -21.39 8.49 -4.58
CA ILE A 29 -20.10 8.72 -3.90
C ILE A 29 -20.01 10.19 -3.48
N GLN A 30 -19.78 10.41 -2.20
CA GLN A 30 -19.49 11.69 -1.57
C GLN A 30 -17.98 11.81 -1.32
N VAL A 31 -17.45 13.02 -1.33
CA VAL A 31 -16.04 13.30 -1.04
C VAL A 31 -16.00 14.22 0.18
N ILE A 32 -15.15 13.91 1.13
CA ILE A 32 -14.87 14.81 2.25
C ILE A 32 -14.07 15.99 1.70
N ASN A 33 -14.59 17.20 1.87
CA ASN A 33 -14.01 18.44 1.35
C ASN A 33 -14.09 19.62 2.33
N ASP A 34 -14.54 19.36 3.55
CA ASP A 34 -14.71 20.30 4.67
C ASP A 34 -13.56 20.20 5.67
N TRP A 35 -12.32 20.04 5.20
CA TRP A 35 -11.17 19.80 6.05
C TRP A 35 -10.86 20.97 6.99
N PRO A 36 -10.49 20.70 8.27
CA PRO A 36 -10.13 21.74 9.23
C PRO A 36 -8.97 22.60 8.71
N GLY A 37 -9.13 23.92 8.77
CA GLY A 37 -8.14 24.87 8.31
C GLY A 37 -8.14 25.16 6.80
N SER A 38 -8.98 24.48 6.00
CA SER A 38 -9.08 24.77 4.55
C SER A 38 -9.91 26.03 4.22
N GLY A 39 -10.62 26.57 5.19
CA GLY A 39 -11.56 27.66 4.98
C GLY A 39 -12.70 27.25 4.02
N ASP A 40 -13.25 28.23 3.30
CA ASP A 40 -14.39 28.02 2.37
C ASP A 40 -13.98 27.41 1.01
N ARG A 41 -12.73 26.95 0.87
CA ARG A 41 -12.19 26.49 -0.43
C ARG A 41 -12.74 25.14 -0.89
N GLY A 42 -13.33 24.34 0.01
CA GLY A 42 -13.84 23.01 -0.32
C GLY A 42 -12.77 22.09 -0.87
N GLU A 43 -11.64 21.98 -0.18
CA GLU A 43 -10.48 21.21 -0.62
C GLU A 43 -10.76 19.71 -0.61
N ARG A 44 -10.48 19.03 -1.70
CA ARG A 44 -10.85 17.63 -1.94
C ARG A 44 -9.90 16.61 -1.31
N LYS A 45 -8.71 17.05 -0.90
CA LYS A 45 -7.70 16.28 -0.18
C LYS A 45 -7.11 17.15 0.92
N VAL A 46 -6.64 16.53 1.99
CA VAL A 46 -5.96 17.19 3.10
C VAL A 46 -4.46 16.91 3.04
N PRO A 47 -3.59 17.91 3.32
CA PRO A 47 -2.13 17.68 3.37
C PRO A 47 -1.75 16.61 4.39
N THR A 48 -0.86 15.69 4.00
CA THR A 48 -0.30 14.65 4.89
C THR A 48 0.86 15.23 5.67
N LYS A 49 0.56 16.04 6.69
CA LYS A 49 1.56 16.71 7.54
C LYS A 49 1.08 16.87 8.99
N LEU A 50 2.03 16.92 9.92
CA LEU A 50 1.86 17.05 11.35
C LEU A 50 2.82 18.08 11.91
N VAL A 51 2.43 18.74 12.99
CA VAL A 51 3.31 19.58 13.81
C VAL A 51 3.14 19.16 15.27
N TYR A 52 4.25 18.87 15.95
CA TYR A 52 4.28 18.55 17.37
C TYR A 52 4.86 19.70 18.17
N ASN A 53 4.40 19.84 19.41
CA ASN A 53 4.99 20.72 20.42
C ASN A 53 6.31 20.10 20.95
N ALA A 54 7.11 20.91 21.67
CA ALA A 54 8.35 20.45 22.30
C ALA A 54 8.16 19.30 23.30
N ASP A 55 7.00 19.20 23.90
CA ASP A 55 6.63 18.13 24.85
C ASP A 55 6.19 16.82 24.15
N GLY A 56 6.22 16.77 22.82
CA GLY A 56 5.81 15.62 22.02
C GLY A 56 4.29 15.50 21.80
N THR A 57 3.50 16.45 22.26
CA THR A 57 2.05 16.47 21.98
C THR A 57 1.77 16.99 20.57
N LEU A 58 0.75 16.45 19.89
CA LEU A 58 0.33 16.92 18.57
C LEU A 58 -0.24 18.34 18.67
N SER A 59 0.34 19.28 17.94
CA SER A 59 -0.08 20.68 17.88
C SER A 59 -1.12 20.92 16.79
N SER A 60 -0.84 20.45 15.56
CA SER A 60 -1.70 20.67 14.39
C SER A 60 -1.47 19.61 13.32
N TRP A 61 -2.41 19.49 12.38
CA TRP A 61 -2.35 18.58 11.25
C TRP A 61 -3.02 19.17 10.01
N GLY A 62 -2.69 18.63 8.83
CA GLY A 62 -3.32 19.02 7.58
C GLY A 62 -3.19 20.50 7.26
N TYR A 63 -4.28 21.15 6.92
CA TYR A 63 -4.33 22.59 6.65
C TYR A 63 -4.19 23.46 7.90
N MET A 64 -4.35 22.91 9.09
CA MET A 64 -4.08 23.66 10.34
C MET A 64 -2.59 23.83 10.63
N CYS A 65 -1.70 23.10 9.93
CA CYS A 65 -0.28 23.39 9.98
C CYS A 65 -0.06 24.67 9.17
N ALA A 66 0.22 25.77 9.85
CA ALA A 66 0.49 27.05 9.21
C ALA A 66 1.54 26.86 8.09
N ASP A 67 1.24 27.32 6.91
CA ASP A 67 2.28 27.55 5.91
C ASP A 67 3.01 28.81 6.37
N ASP A 68 4.33 28.87 6.19
CA ASP A 68 5.17 29.99 6.66
C ASP A 68 4.77 31.36 6.06
N ASP A 69 3.82 31.35 5.11
CA ASP A 69 3.31 32.53 4.42
C ASP A 69 2.13 33.24 5.13
N ASP A 70 1.49 32.62 6.13
CA ASP A 70 0.32 33.22 6.82
C ASP A 70 0.69 34.31 7.83
N PHE A 71 1.99 34.59 8.01
CA PHE A 71 2.46 35.64 8.87
C PHE A 71 3.02 36.82 8.05
N ASP A 72 2.11 37.71 7.63
CA ASP A 72 2.43 39.06 7.10
C ASP A 72 3.06 40.00 8.17
N TYR A 73 3.45 39.44 9.30
CA TYR A 73 4.19 40.15 10.34
C TYR A 73 5.65 39.68 10.37
N PRO A 74 6.60 40.61 10.34
CA PRO A 74 8.01 40.29 10.55
C PRO A 74 8.19 39.80 12.00
N THR A 75 7.95 38.52 12.23
CA THR A 75 8.47 37.90 13.44
C THR A 75 9.97 37.75 13.26
N ASN A 76 10.72 38.44 14.12
CA ASN A 76 12.14 38.20 14.29
C ASN A 76 12.36 36.68 14.36
N GLY A 77 12.88 36.11 13.31
CA GLY A 77 13.62 34.88 13.05
C GLY A 77 13.44 33.61 13.88
N ASP A 78 12.53 33.57 14.82
CA ASP A 78 12.32 32.41 15.67
C ASP A 78 10.97 31.75 15.30
N GLU A 79 11.05 30.58 14.66
CA GLU A 79 9.97 29.61 14.87
C GLU A 79 9.70 29.55 16.38
N PRO A 80 8.44 29.51 16.84
CA PRO A 80 8.19 29.37 18.27
C PRO A 80 9.01 28.18 18.75
N ALA A 81 10.02 28.48 19.56
CA ALA A 81 11.06 27.54 19.98
C ALA A 81 10.38 26.23 20.42
N GLY A 82 10.65 25.13 19.72
CA GLY A 82 10.25 23.81 20.13
C GLY A 82 9.14 23.12 19.34
N LYS A 83 8.68 23.63 18.18
CA LYS A 83 7.75 22.88 17.31
C LYS A 83 8.50 22.10 16.24
N ALA A 84 8.10 20.83 16.02
CA ALA A 84 8.66 19.95 15.00
C ALA A 84 7.60 19.60 13.95
N ARG A 85 7.90 19.91 12.68
CA ARG A 85 7.06 19.58 11.51
C ARG A 85 7.51 18.26 10.88
N HIS A 86 6.57 17.39 10.57
CA HIS A 86 6.80 16.12 9.90
C HIS A 86 5.93 16.01 8.65
N GLU A 87 6.59 15.77 7.52
CA GLU A 87 5.99 15.53 6.21
C GLU A 87 6.58 14.25 5.60
N PHE A 88 5.92 13.67 4.60
CA PHE A 88 6.39 12.48 3.86
C PHE A 88 6.59 11.21 4.70
N PHE A 89 6.10 11.16 5.93
CA PHE A 89 6.30 10.04 6.86
C PHE A 89 5.68 8.72 6.37
N LYS A 90 4.71 8.75 5.45
CA LYS A 90 4.19 7.54 4.79
C LYS A 90 5.31 6.72 4.14
N MET A 91 6.30 7.38 3.53
CA MET A 91 7.40 6.68 2.86
C MET A 91 8.24 5.85 3.83
N PHE A 92 8.33 6.29 5.08
CA PHE A 92 9.15 5.68 6.13
C PHE A 92 8.44 4.55 6.90
N VAL A 93 7.19 4.24 6.58
CA VAL A 93 6.52 3.01 7.01
C VAL A 93 7.19 1.77 6.38
N ASP A 94 7.86 1.95 5.24
CA ASP A 94 8.74 0.95 4.65
C ASP A 94 10.15 1.06 5.24
N SER A 95 10.66 -0.02 5.83
CA SER A 95 11.93 -0.03 6.55
C SER A 95 13.15 0.23 5.65
N GLU A 96 13.12 -0.20 4.39
CA GLU A 96 14.22 0.05 3.45
C GLU A 96 14.32 1.54 3.12
N ASN A 97 13.19 2.20 2.92
CA ASN A 97 13.13 3.63 2.71
C ASN A 97 13.62 4.43 3.93
N LEU A 98 13.27 3.98 5.14
CA LEU A 98 13.74 4.62 6.36
C LEU A 98 15.27 4.50 6.52
N VAL A 99 15.80 3.29 6.37
CA VAL A 99 17.26 3.04 6.45
C VAL A 99 18.00 3.86 5.40
N ALA A 100 17.55 3.85 4.14
CA ALA A 100 18.16 4.63 3.08
C ALA A 100 18.13 6.14 3.35
N ALA A 101 17.05 6.66 3.95
CA ALA A 101 16.95 8.07 4.31
C ALA A 101 17.89 8.44 5.46
N GLN A 102 18.04 7.58 6.46
CA GLN A 102 18.96 7.77 7.58
C GLN A 102 20.42 7.73 7.12
N GLU A 103 20.79 6.77 6.26
CA GLU A 103 22.13 6.70 5.66
C GLU A 103 22.48 7.94 4.81
N GLN A 104 21.48 8.52 4.14
CA GLN A 104 21.63 9.75 3.37
C GLN A 104 21.59 11.02 4.22
N GLY A 105 21.40 10.90 5.53
CA GLY A 105 21.33 12.05 6.45
C GLY A 105 20.12 12.96 6.20
N VAL A 106 18.99 12.41 5.79
CA VAL A 106 17.76 13.19 5.61
C VAL A 106 17.28 13.70 6.97
N SER A 107 17.38 15.01 7.19
CA SER A 107 17.14 15.64 8.49
C SER A 107 15.72 15.44 9.07
N GLN A 108 14.73 15.18 8.21
CA GLN A 108 13.34 14.94 8.60
C GLN A 108 12.99 13.45 8.68
N ALA A 109 13.96 12.55 8.47
CA ALA A 109 13.70 11.13 8.61
C ALA A 109 13.43 10.77 10.08
N PRO A 110 12.41 9.94 10.35
CA PRO A 110 12.17 9.39 11.68
C PRO A 110 13.42 8.69 12.24
N ARG A 111 13.58 8.71 13.56
CA ARG A 111 14.72 8.06 14.24
C ARG A 111 14.60 6.55 14.29
N SER A 112 13.35 6.04 14.24
CA SER A 112 13.05 4.62 14.30
C SER A 112 11.77 4.28 13.52
N MET A 113 11.53 2.98 13.33
CA MET A 113 10.29 2.48 12.72
C MET A 113 9.06 2.80 13.58
N GLU A 114 9.22 2.75 14.92
CA GLU A 114 8.15 3.07 15.87
C GLU A 114 7.75 4.54 15.73
N GLU A 115 8.72 5.46 15.57
CA GLU A 115 8.44 6.87 15.36
C GLU A 115 7.74 7.11 14.01
N ALA A 116 8.17 6.45 12.94
CA ALA A 116 7.50 6.52 11.64
C ALA A 116 6.05 6.04 11.69
N GLN A 117 5.82 4.92 12.39
CA GLN A 117 4.48 4.35 12.59
C GLN A 117 3.62 5.25 13.47
N GLN A 118 4.21 5.91 14.48
CA GLN A 118 3.52 6.83 15.36
C GLN A 118 3.01 8.05 14.57
N TYR A 119 3.84 8.67 13.73
CA TYR A 119 3.41 9.80 12.89
C TYR A 119 2.25 9.41 11.96
N ALA A 120 2.35 8.26 11.32
CA ALA A 120 1.26 7.77 10.46
C ALA A 120 -0.01 7.48 11.25
N THR A 121 0.11 6.93 12.47
CA THR A 121 -1.03 6.63 13.35
C THR A 121 -1.71 7.91 13.84
N ASP A 122 -0.94 8.89 14.31
CA ASP A 122 -1.48 10.14 14.83
C ASP A 122 -2.18 10.94 13.72
N TYR A 123 -1.59 10.98 12.52
CA TYR A 123 -2.22 11.61 11.38
C TYR A 123 -3.54 10.92 10.99
N LEU A 124 -3.53 9.60 10.84
CA LEU A 124 -4.72 8.85 10.45
C LEU A 124 -5.80 8.88 11.54
N ARG A 125 -5.44 9.02 12.81
CA ARG A 125 -6.41 9.24 13.90
C ARG A 125 -7.14 10.56 13.72
N GLN A 126 -6.44 11.65 13.38
CA GLN A 126 -7.08 12.94 13.09
C GLN A 126 -8.00 12.86 11.87
N VAL A 127 -7.57 12.14 10.83
CA VAL A 127 -8.41 11.87 9.65
C VAL A 127 -9.66 11.08 10.06
N TYR A 128 -9.51 10.02 10.87
CA TYR A 128 -10.63 9.21 11.35
C TYR A 128 -11.65 10.04 12.11
N ASP A 129 -11.20 10.82 13.11
CA ASP A 129 -12.06 11.64 13.96
C ASP A 129 -12.81 12.71 13.16
N HIS A 130 -12.15 13.30 12.14
CA HIS A 130 -12.81 14.27 11.27
C HIS A 130 -13.84 13.62 10.36
N VAL A 131 -13.45 12.54 9.65
CA VAL A 131 -14.32 11.80 8.71
C VAL A 131 -15.55 11.26 9.43
N LYS A 132 -15.38 10.66 10.62
CA LYS A 132 -16.49 10.20 11.45
C LYS A 132 -17.48 11.35 11.72
N ARG A 133 -17.00 12.47 12.23
CA ARG A 133 -17.85 13.64 12.55
C ARG A 133 -18.58 14.19 11.32
N SER A 134 -17.87 14.32 10.19
CA SER A 134 -18.47 14.80 8.94
C SER A 134 -19.57 13.87 8.45
N ILE A 135 -19.36 12.55 8.48
CA ILE A 135 -20.39 11.58 8.07
C ILE A 135 -21.55 11.55 9.05
N GLU A 136 -21.28 11.52 10.38
CA GLU A 136 -22.34 11.56 11.40
C GLU A 136 -23.27 12.77 11.24
N MET A 137 -22.71 13.94 10.92
CA MET A 137 -23.51 15.14 10.65
C MET A 137 -24.33 14.99 9.36
N GLN A 138 -23.72 14.51 8.27
CA GLN A 138 -24.37 14.42 6.96
C GLN A 138 -25.51 13.39 6.93
N VAL A 139 -25.40 12.29 7.68
CA VAL A 139 -26.42 11.24 7.75
C VAL A 139 -27.34 11.36 9.00
N GLY A 140 -27.12 12.35 9.85
CA GLY A 140 -27.97 12.63 11.00
C GLY A 140 -27.85 11.62 12.15
N LEU A 141 -26.68 10.96 12.31
CA LEU A 141 -26.48 9.92 13.34
C LEU A 141 -26.48 10.46 14.77
N GLY A 142 -26.34 11.77 14.98
CA GLY A 142 -26.44 12.37 16.33
C GLY A 142 -27.78 12.13 17.04
N TYR A 143 -28.80 11.72 16.30
CA TYR A 143 -30.14 11.38 16.83
C TYR A 143 -30.38 9.86 16.96
N VAL A 144 -29.41 9.02 16.57
CA VAL A 144 -29.51 7.56 16.61
C VAL A 144 -28.89 7.04 17.92
N PRO A 145 -29.60 6.27 18.74
CA PRO A 145 -29.04 5.68 19.96
C PRO A 145 -27.82 4.81 19.61
N GLY A 146 -26.68 5.09 20.26
CA GLY A 146 -25.41 4.44 19.99
C GLY A 146 -24.67 4.96 18.74
N GLY A 147 -25.32 5.78 17.90
CA GLY A 147 -24.70 6.51 16.79
C GLY A 147 -23.82 5.67 15.89
N TRP A 148 -22.63 6.17 15.62
CA TRP A 148 -21.63 5.55 14.74
C TRP A 148 -21.27 4.10 15.10
N ALA A 149 -21.11 3.79 16.40
CA ALA A 149 -20.72 2.46 16.86
C ALA A 149 -21.74 1.35 16.54
N THR A 150 -23.00 1.70 16.27
CA THR A 150 -24.06 0.73 15.94
C THR A 150 -24.19 0.46 14.43
N MET A 151 -23.56 1.29 13.60
CA MET A 151 -23.60 1.12 12.15
C MET A 151 -22.68 -0.02 11.71
N ALA A 152 -22.93 -0.56 10.52
CA ALA A 152 -21.98 -1.41 9.83
C ALA A 152 -21.12 -0.53 8.91
N VAL A 153 -19.85 -0.40 9.23
CA VAL A 153 -18.95 0.51 8.50
C VAL A 153 -17.75 -0.25 7.95
N ASP A 154 -17.58 -0.21 6.64
CA ASP A 154 -16.43 -0.77 5.96
C ASP A 154 -15.46 0.33 5.54
N PHE A 155 -14.23 0.29 6.06
CA PHE A 155 -13.14 1.18 5.67
C PHE A 155 -12.23 0.49 4.67
N LEU A 156 -12.03 1.12 3.51
CA LEU A 156 -11.25 0.60 2.40
C LEU A 156 -9.97 1.43 2.23
N PHE A 157 -8.83 0.77 2.27
CA PHE A 157 -7.53 1.39 2.08
C PHE A 157 -6.86 0.86 0.81
N SER A 158 -6.03 1.70 0.21
CA SER A 158 -5.06 1.31 -0.82
C SER A 158 -3.64 1.35 -0.27
N VAL A 159 -2.74 0.68 -0.96
CA VAL A 159 -1.30 0.73 -0.69
C VAL A 159 -0.52 1.01 -1.97
N PRO A 160 0.66 1.66 -1.88
CA PRO A 160 1.54 1.80 -3.02
C PRO A 160 1.96 0.45 -3.58
N THR A 161 2.18 0.35 -4.88
CA THR A 161 2.72 -0.86 -5.50
C THR A 161 4.16 -1.15 -5.11
N THR A 162 4.88 -0.16 -4.63
CA THR A 162 6.23 -0.31 -4.07
C THR A 162 6.26 -1.10 -2.76
N TRP A 163 5.15 -1.15 -2.02
CA TRP A 163 5.06 -1.94 -0.79
C TRP A 163 4.86 -3.42 -1.10
N THR A 164 5.96 -4.11 -1.31
CA THR A 164 5.98 -5.55 -1.66
C THR A 164 6.22 -6.45 -0.46
N ARG A 165 6.67 -5.88 0.66
CA ARG A 165 7.01 -6.60 1.88
C ARG A 165 5.81 -6.71 2.80
N MET A 166 5.58 -7.92 3.30
CA MET A 166 4.44 -8.17 4.18
C MET A 166 4.59 -7.49 5.54
N GLU A 167 5.83 -7.26 5.99
CA GLU A 167 6.12 -6.51 7.22
C GLU A 167 5.58 -5.07 7.11
N THR A 168 5.83 -4.39 5.99
CA THR A 168 5.30 -3.04 5.72
C THR A 168 3.77 -3.03 5.70
N ILE A 169 3.17 -4.04 5.06
CA ILE A 169 1.71 -4.19 5.01
C ILE A 169 1.12 -4.42 6.40
N ASN A 170 1.76 -5.28 7.21
CA ASN A 170 1.29 -5.57 8.56
C ASN A 170 1.48 -4.38 9.50
N ALA A 171 2.58 -3.64 9.38
CA ALA A 171 2.78 -2.38 10.08
C ALA A 171 1.65 -1.40 9.74
N PHE A 172 1.30 -1.28 8.47
CA PHE A 172 0.21 -0.40 8.04
C PHE A 172 -1.16 -0.85 8.55
N LYS A 173 -1.46 -2.15 8.59
CA LYS A 173 -2.68 -2.68 9.25
C LYS A 173 -2.72 -2.31 10.73
N GLY A 174 -1.58 -2.38 11.42
CA GLY A 174 -1.44 -1.93 12.80
C GLY A 174 -1.73 -0.45 12.96
N ILE A 175 -1.16 0.39 12.09
CA ILE A 175 -1.40 1.84 12.05
C ILE A 175 -2.89 2.16 11.85
N ILE A 176 -3.55 1.53 10.87
CA ILE A 176 -4.99 1.69 10.58
C ILE A 176 -5.82 1.38 11.84
N ARG A 177 -5.54 0.23 12.46
CA ARG A 177 -6.25 -0.21 13.67
C ARG A 177 -6.03 0.73 14.86
N ASN A 178 -4.78 1.13 15.10
CA ASN A 178 -4.41 2.02 16.20
C ASN A 178 -4.93 3.45 16.00
N ALA A 179 -5.21 3.86 14.76
CA ALA A 179 -5.85 5.12 14.42
C ALA A 179 -7.37 5.13 14.66
N GLY A 180 -8.00 3.95 14.90
CA GLY A 180 -9.43 3.85 15.19
C GLY A 180 -10.29 3.21 14.11
N PHE A 181 -9.73 2.97 12.93
CA PHE A 181 -10.48 2.38 11.82
C PHE A 181 -10.80 0.90 12.08
N GLY A 182 -12.07 0.55 11.92
CA GLY A 182 -12.55 -0.83 12.02
C GLY A 182 -12.65 -1.40 13.44
N VAL A 183 -12.53 -0.59 14.51
CA VAL A 183 -12.46 -1.08 15.90
C VAL A 183 -13.51 -0.48 16.85
N GLU A 184 -14.17 0.60 16.48
CA GLU A 184 -15.08 1.31 17.39
C GLU A 184 -16.42 0.57 17.58
N GLY A 185 -16.90 -0.14 16.57
CA GLY A 185 -18.15 -0.88 16.62
C GLY A 185 -17.98 -2.36 16.26
N PRO A 186 -18.87 -3.25 16.73
CA PRO A 186 -18.77 -4.70 16.47
C PRO A 186 -19.00 -5.07 14.98
N ARG A 187 -19.55 -4.14 14.20
CA ARG A 187 -19.78 -4.29 12.75
C ARG A 187 -18.91 -3.35 11.91
N HIS A 188 -17.82 -2.83 12.51
CA HIS A 188 -16.82 -2.06 11.79
C HIS A 188 -15.75 -2.98 11.23
N SER A 189 -15.33 -2.75 10.02
CA SER A 189 -14.19 -3.43 9.38
C SER A 189 -13.23 -2.43 8.74
N ALA A 190 -11.95 -2.78 8.66
CA ALA A 190 -10.97 -2.05 7.87
C ALA A 190 -10.13 -3.04 7.07
N GLN A 191 -9.99 -2.81 5.77
CA GLN A 191 -9.31 -3.73 4.87
C GLN A 191 -8.51 -2.98 3.80
N ILE A 192 -7.47 -3.64 3.29
CA ILE A 192 -6.66 -3.19 2.18
C ILE A 192 -7.05 -4.02 0.97
N ASP A 193 -7.79 -3.42 0.04
CA ASP A 193 -8.43 -4.15 -1.06
C ASP A 193 -7.68 -4.07 -2.39
N LEU A 194 -7.10 -2.91 -2.71
CA LEU A 194 -6.42 -2.65 -3.97
C LEU A 194 -5.10 -1.91 -3.72
N THR A 195 -4.18 -2.03 -4.66
CA THR A 195 -3.08 -1.06 -4.77
C THR A 195 -3.59 0.24 -5.39
N GLU A 196 -2.84 1.34 -5.23
CA GLU A 196 -3.19 2.64 -5.81
C GLU A 196 -3.38 2.53 -7.33
N ALA A 197 -2.47 1.84 -8.04
CA ALA A 197 -2.59 1.63 -9.49
C ALA A 197 -3.79 0.75 -9.88
N GLU A 198 -4.13 -0.27 -9.11
CA GLU A 198 -5.32 -1.10 -9.35
C GLU A 198 -6.61 -0.31 -9.16
N ALA A 199 -6.69 0.49 -8.09
CA ALA A 199 -7.84 1.37 -7.85
C ALA A 199 -7.99 2.42 -8.96
N ALA A 200 -6.89 3.02 -9.42
CA ALA A 200 -6.90 3.93 -10.56
C ALA A 200 -7.42 3.24 -11.84
N ALA A 201 -7.03 1.98 -12.08
CA ALA A 201 -7.51 1.20 -13.21
C ALA A 201 -9.01 0.91 -13.11
N VAL A 202 -9.51 0.54 -11.92
CA VAL A 202 -10.94 0.31 -11.67
C VAL A 202 -11.75 1.57 -11.98
N ALA A 203 -11.36 2.71 -11.42
CA ALA A 203 -12.05 3.96 -11.68
C ALA A 203 -12.02 4.31 -13.18
N THR A 204 -10.88 4.13 -13.84
CA THR A 204 -10.73 4.39 -15.27
C THR A 204 -11.69 3.54 -16.09
N LEU A 205 -11.76 2.23 -15.84
CA LEU A 205 -12.66 1.34 -16.58
C LEU A 205 -14.13 1.71 -16.39
N LYS A 206 -14.54 2.07 -15.16
CA LYS A 206 -15.96 2.35 -14.85
C LYS A 206 -16.40 3.79 -15.17
N THR A 207 -15.50 4.76 -15.21
CA THR A 207 -15.89 6.17 -15.32
C THR A 207 -15.38 6.87 -16.58
N SER A 208 -14.51 6.21 -17.37
CA SER A 208 -13.96 6.82 -18.59
C SER A 208 -15.04 7.10 -19.62
N ALA A 209 -14.96 8.25 -20.30
CA ALA A 209 -15.75 8.53 -21.47
C ALA A 209 -15.37 7.64 -22.68
N ILE A 210 -14.21 6.99 -22.64
CA ILE A 210 -13.77 6.06 -23.66
C ILE A 210 -14.54 4.75 -23.52
N LYS A 211 -15.15 4.32 -24.61
CA LYS A 211 -15.79 3.00 -24.71
C LYS A 211 -14.71 1.96 -24.99
N PHE A 212 -14.33 1.22 -23.96
CA PHE A 212 -13.47 0.06 -24.13
C PHE A 212 -14.23 -1.08 -24.82
N SER A 213 -13.52 -1.85 -25.62
CA SER A 213 -13.99 -3.13 -26.16
C SER A 213 -13.37 -4.28 -25.38
N GLN A 214 -14.01 -5.44 -25.37
CA GLN A 214 -13.39 -6.66 -24.82
C GLN A 214 -12.06 -6.93 -25.54
N GLY A 215 -11.01 -7.19 -24.77
CA GLY A 215 -9.64 -7.34 -25.28
C GLY A 215 -8.83 -6.02 -25.33
N SER A 216 -9.46 -4.85 -25.16
CA SER A 216 -8.74 -3.57 -25.08
C SER A 216 -7.68 -3.61 -24.00
N LEU A 217 -6.52 -3.04 -24.32
CA LEU A 217 -5.41 -2.87 -23.38
C LEU A 217 -5.31 -1.40 -22.96
N PHE A 218 -5.07 -1.18 -21.68
CA PHE A 218 -4.72 0.15 -21.19
C PHE A 218 -3.70 0.08 -20.05
N LEU A 219 -2.85 1.08 -20.00
CA LEU A 219 -1.85 1.28 -18.96
C LEU A 219 -2.32 2.42 -18.07
N THR A 220 -2.55 2.14 -16.80
CA THR A 220 -2.69 3.21 -15.82
C THR A 220 -1.34 3.54 -15.23
N VAL A 221 -1.14 4.82 -15.04
CA VAL A 221 0.08 5.36 -14.46
C VAL A 221 -0.34 6.35 -13.40
N ASP A 222 -0.18 5.98 -12.15
CA ASP A 222 -0.48 6.83 -11.01
C ASP A 222 0.79 7.52 -10.53
N ALA A 223 0.86 8.84 -10.77
CA ALA A 223 1.97 9.66 -10.32
C ALA A 223 1.59 10.48 -9.11
N GLY A 224 2.04 10.00 -7.99
CA GLY A 224 1.85 10.62 -6.71
C GLY A 224 2.97 11.59 -6.30
N GLY A 225 2.97 11.92 -5.01
CA GLY A 225 4.04 12.69 -4.38
C GLY A 225 5.34 11.91 -4.24
N GLY A 226 5.28 10.67 -3.76
CA GLY A 226 6.44 9.83 -3.48
C GLY A 226 6.76 8.79 -4.53
N THR A 227 5.74 8.19 -5.12
CA THR A 227 5.84 7.05 -6.05
C THR A 227 5.13 7.33 -7.37
N THR A 228 5.51 6.55 -8.35
CA THR A 228 4.80 6.38 -9.61
C THR A 228 4.50 4.91 -9.80
N ASP A 229 3.22 4.59 -9.93
CA ASP A 229 2.70 3.24 -9.95
C ASP A 229 2.07 2.91 -11.31
N LEU A 230 2.48 1.78 -11.89
CA LEU A 230 2.11 1.34 -13.23
C LEU A 230 1.27 0.07 -13.18
N SER A 231 0.16 0.02 -13.91
CA SER A 231 -0.64 -1.18 -14.05
C SER A 231 -1.15 -1.38 -15.47
N LEU A 232 -0.78 -2.51 -16.08
CA LEU A 232 -1.19 -2.89 -17.42
C LEU A 232 -2.37 -3.85 -17.35
N MET A 233 -3.51 -3.45 -17.91
CA MET A 233 -4.78 -4.14 -17.84
C MET A 233 -5.31 -4.54 -19.20
N ARG A 234 -6.04 -5.66 -19.22
CA ARG A 234 -6.87 -6.09 -20.35
C ARG A 234 -8.32 -6.12 -19.93
N VAL A 235 -9.20 -5.50 -20.69
CA VAL A 235 -10.65 -5.57 -20.48
C VAL A 235 -11.14 -6.97 -20.84
N THR A 236 -11.76 -7.66 -19.88
CA THR A 236 -12.26 -9.03 -20.04
C THR A 236 -13.78 -9.06 -20.21
N SER A 237 -14.49 -8.07 -19.67
CA SER A 237 -15.93 -7.88 -19.84
C SER A 237 -16.25 -6.41 -20.00
N THR A 238 -17.16 -6.10 -20.91
CA THR A 238 -17.70 -4.75 -21.14
C THR A 238 -19.15 -4.66 -20.74
N ASP A 239 -19.60 -5.52 -19.82
CA ASP A 239 -20.93 -5.41 -19.22
C ASP A 239 -21.13 -3.99 -18.67
N PRO A 240 -22.23 -3.30 -19.01
CA PRO A 240 -22.43 -1.91 -18.61
C PRO A 240 -22.44 -1.68 -17.11
N ASP A 241 -22.96 -2.64 -16.34
CA ASP A 241 -23.10 -2.54 -14.90
C ASP A 241 -21.92 -3.19 -14.17
N PHE A 242 -21.41 -4.30 -14.71
CA PHE A 242 -20.38 -5.13 -14.08
C PHE A 242 -19.17 -5.39 -15.01
N PRO A 243 -18.48 -4.33 -15.47
CA PRO A 243 -17.31 -4.51 -16.32
C PRO A 243 -16.19 -5.19 -15.54
N GLN A 244 -15.34 -5.92 -16.27
CA GLN A 244 -14.20 -6.62 -15.68
C GLN A 244 -12.92 -6.44 -16.50
N MET A 245 -11.80 -6.52 -15.80
CA MET A 245 -10.46 -6.49 -16.38
C MET A 245 -9.53 -7.48 -15.68
N ALA A 246 -8.45 -7.83 -16.34
CA ALA A 246 -7.39 -8.69 -15.81
C ALA A 246 -6.04 -7.99 -15.93
N GLN A 247 -5.18 -8.18 -14.97
CA GLN A 247 -3.78 -7.77 -15.09
C GLN A 247 -3.05 -8.62 -16.14
N LEU A 248 -2.21 -7.98 -16.94
CA LEU A 248 -1.33 -8.65 -17.91
C LEU A 248 0.10 -8.81 -17.41
N ALA A 249 0.52 -7.95 -16.52
CA ALA A 249 1.81 -8.00 -15.87
C ALA A 249 1.66 -7.60 -14.41
N ALA A 250 2.56 -8.06 -13.56
CA ALA A 250 2.61 -7.58 -12.19
C ALA A 250 2.74 -6.05 -12.18
N VAL A 251 1.97 -5.39 -11.31
CA VAL A 251 2.07 -3.94 -11.12
C VAL A 251 3.50 -3.57 -10.73
N LYS A 252 3.98 -2.45 -11.26
CA LYS A 252 5.31 -1.92 -10.97
C LYS A 252 5.17 -0.55 -10.36
N GLY A 253 5.88 -0.31 -9.26
CA GLY A 253 6.05 1.00 -8.66
C GLY A 253 7.52 1.41 -8.70
N ILE A 254 7.75 2.70 -8.86
CA ILE A 254 9.08 3.30 -8.75
C ILE A 254 9.03 4.45 -7.76
N GLY A 255 10.08 4.60 -6.96
CA GLY A 255 10.22 5.70 -5.97
C GLY A 255 10.49 7.06 -6.63
N ILE A 256 9.76 7.37 -7.69
CA ILE A 256 9.82 8.62 -8.44
C ILE A 256 8.46 9.30 -8.33
N GLY A 257 8.44 10.47 -7.70
CA GLY A 257 7.23 11.27 -7.56
C GLY A 257 7.56 12.76 -7.54
N SER A 258 6.55 13.60 -7.33
CA SER A 258 6.71 15.06 -7.39
C SER A 258 7.64 15.62 -6.31
N THR A 259 7.93 14.89 -5.25
CA THR A 259 8.91 15.28 -4.21
C THR A 259 10.35 15.32 -4.72
N LEU A 260 10.68 14.64 -5.82
CA LEU A 260 11.99 14.77 -6.45
C LEU A 260 12.21 16.17 -7.04
N ILE A 261 11.14 16.84 -7.45
CA ILE A 261 11.18 18.23 -7.91
C ILE A 261 11.60 19.14 -6.76
N ASP A 262 11.02 18.92 -5.57
CA ASP A 262 11.35 19.67 -4.36
C ASP A 262 12.82 19.47 -4.00
N ARG A 263 13.30 18.22 -4.00
CA ARG A 263 14.71 17.89 -3.73
C ARG A 263 15.67 18.52 -4.74
N ALA A 264 15.30 18.52 -6.02
CA ALA A 264 16.10 19.15 -7.06
C ALA A 264 16.18 20.67 -6.88
N PHE A 265 15.08 21.29 -6.49
CA PHE A 265 15.04 22.72 -6.18
C PHE A 265 15.88 23.06 -4.93
N ILE A 266 15.75 22.29 -3.83
CA ILE A 266 16.57 22.45 -2.62
C ILE A 266 18.07 22.39 -2.98
N ARG A 267 18.48 21.37 -3.73
CA ARG A 267 19.89 21.23 -4.17
C ARG A 267 20.35 22.43 -5.00
N LEU A 268 19.50 22.93 -5.88
CA LEU A 268 19.83 24.11 -6.69
C LEU A 268 20.07 25.34 -5.84
N VAL A 269 19.22 25.59 -4.84
CA VAL A 269 19.33 26.71 -3.92
C VAL A 269 20.60 26.56 -3.06
N ASP A 270 20.82 25.39 -2.46
CA ASP A 270 22.01 25.11 -1.64
C ASP A 270 23.31 25.26 -2.44
N GLN A 271 23.36 24.73 -3.67
CA GLN A 271 24.54 24.89 -4.53
C GLN A 271 24.86 26.37 -4.82
N ARG A 272 23.83 27.19 -5.08
CA ARG A 272 24.02 28.62 -5.31
C ARG A 272 24.49 29.34 -4.03
N LEU A 273 23.85 29.06 -2.89
CA LEU A 273 24.24 29.68 -1.62
C LEU A 273 25.67 29.27 -1.19
N ASN A 274 26.08 28.02 -1.47
CA ASN A 274 27.43 27.56 -1.14
C ASN A 274 28.53 28.29 -1.94
N THR A 275 28.21 28.90 -3.09
CA THR A 275 29.15 29.75 -3.83
C THR A 275 29.31 31.15 -3.21
N TRP A 276 28.44 31.51 -2.25
CA TRP A 276 28.40 32.82 -1.59
C TRP A 276 28.22 32.68 -0.07
N PRO A 277 29.27 32.22 0.64
CA PRO A 277 29.22 31.99 2.11
C PRO A 277 28.73 33.19 2.90
N ASP A 278 29.15 34.41 2.53
CA ASP A 278 28.79 35.66 3.22
C ASP A 278 27.27 35.93 3.24
N VAL A 279 26.56 35.45 2.22
CA VAL A 279 25.09 35.52 2.16
C VAL A 279 24.47 34.34 2.88
N ARG A 280 25.01 33.14 2.65
CA ARG A 280 24.51 31.90 3.27
C ARG A 280 24.53 31.98 4.79
N ASP A 281 25.61 32.50 5.39
CA ASP A 281 25.79 32.55 6.84
C ASP A 281 24.84 33.56 7.56
N LYS A 282 24.15 34.40 6.77
CA LYS A 282 23.10 35.31 7.24
C LYS A 282 21.69 34.75 7.13
N LEU A 283 21.53 33.61 6.49
CA LEU A 283 20.25 32.94 6.26
C LEU A 283 20.05 31.81 7.27
N PRO A 284 18.80 31.42 7.57
CA PRO A 284 18.51 30.27 8.42
C PRO A 284 19.14 28.99 7.89
N ALA A 285 19.53 28.07 8.77
CA ALA A 285 20.20 26.81 8.41
C ALA A 285 19.43 25.96 7.36
N ASN A 286 18.09 25.99 7.40
CA ASN A 286 17.23 25.21 6.52
C ASN A 286 16.61 26.06 5.40
N PHE A 287 17.24 27.13 4.99
CA PHE A 287 16.68 28.11 4.08
C PHE A 287 16.20 27.53 2.75
N ALA A 288 16.98 26.65 2.11
CA ALA A 288 16.59 26.01 0.86
C ALA A 288 15.34 25.11 1.00
N ILE A 289 15.21 24.44 2.14
CA ILE A 289 14.03 23.62 2.49
C ILE A 289 12.81 24.53 2.65
N ARG A 290 12.95 25.63 3.38
CA ARG A 290 11.88 26.64 3.56
C ARG A 290 11.40 27.18 2.21
N MET A 291 12.30 27.55 1.31
CA MET A 291 11.94 27.98 -0.04
C MET A 291 11.16 26.93 -0.83
N ALA A 292 11.51 25.64 -0.69
CA ALA A 292 10.78 24.55 -1.37
C ALA A 292 9.40 24.29 -0.75
N GLN A 293 9.22 24.57 0.52
CA GLN A 293 7.96 24.47 1.24
C GLN A 293 7.07 25.70 1.04
N GLY A 294 7.63 26.83 0.63
CA GLY A 294 6.94 28.09 0.48
C GLY A 294 5.91 28.11 -0.65
N HIS A 295 4.89 28.94 -0.49
CA HIS A 295 3.77 29.08 -1.40
C HIS A 295 4.21 29.38 -2.85
N TYR A 296 5.20 30.24 -3.03
CA TYR A 296 5.65 30.66 -4.37
C TYR A 296 6.21 29.50 -5.19
N PHE A 297 7.08 28.67 -4.61
CA PHE A 297 7.61 27.49 -5.29
C PHE A 297 6.52 26.45 -5.54
N ARG A 298 5.69 26.17 -4.54
CA ARG A 298 4.58 25.21 -4.65
C ARG A 298 3.59 25.62 -5.75
N THR A 299 3.25 26.90 -5.84
CA THR A 299 2.38 27.43 -6.90
C THR A 299 2.98 27.21 -8.29
N VAL A 300 4.27 27.55 -8.47
CA VAL A 300 4.95 27.30 -9.77
C VAL A 300 5.00 25.82 -10.09
N LYS A 301 5.35 24.97 -9.11
CA LYS A 301 5.40 23.52 -9.28
C LYS A 301 4.05 22.92 -9.72
N HIS A 302 2.95 23.31 -9.05
CA HIS A 302 1.63 22.77 -9.34
C HIS A 302 1.04 23.28 -10.66
N LYS A 303 1.34 24.53 -11.05
CA LYS A 303 0.79 25.18 -12.25
C LYS A 303 1.75 25.15 -13.45
N PHE A 304 2.90 24.48 -13.31
CA PHE A 304 3.84 24.38 -14.43
C PHE A 304 3.20 23.70 -15.64
N GLY A 305 3.34 24.33 -16.81
CA GLY A 305 2.69 23.91 -18.04
C GLY A 305 1.34 24.57 -18.33
N GLU A 306 0.77 25.30 -17.39
CA GLU A 306 -0.32 26.25 -17.69
C GLU A 306 0.24 27.47 -18.46
N LYS A 307 -0.59 28.09 -19.32
CA LYS A 307 -0.15 29.17 -20.22
C LYS A 307 0.65 30.28 -19.54
N VAL A 308 0.28 30.65 -18.31
CA VAL A 308 0.96 31.70 -17.51
C VAL A 308 2.27 31.19 -16.90
N TYR A 309 2.41 29.89 -16.72
CA TYR A 309 3.56 29.23 -16.08
C TYR A 309 4.46 28.45 -17.07
N MET A 310 4.41 28.81 -18.35
CA MET A 310 5.31 28.25 -19.39
C MET A 310 6.57 29.08 -19.63
N GLN A 311 6.89 29.99 -18.73
CA GLN A 311 8.08 30.84 -18.86
C GLN A 311 9.36 30.07 -18.56
N PRO A 312 10.48 30.37 -19.27
CA PRO A 312 11.75 29.67 -19.02
C PRO A 312 12.43 30.03 -17.70
N LYS A 313 12.01 31.13 -17.08
CA LYS A 313 12.56 31.62 -15.80
C LYS A 313 11.42 32.03 -14.87
N PHE A 314 11.51 31.56 -13.63
CA PHE A 314 10.60 31.93 -12.56
C PHE A 314 11.36 32.71 -11.50
N LYS A 315 10.72 33.71 -10.91
CA LYS A 315 11.22 34.46 -9.75
C LYS A 315 10.52 33.93 -8.50
N ILE A 316 11.24 33.16 -7.68
CA ILE A 316 10.75 32.59 -6.43
C ILE A 316 11.12 33.55 -5.29
N GLN A 317 10.14 33.97 -4.49
CA GLN A 317 10.37 34.82 -3.32
C GLN A 317 11.27 34.10 -2.33
N MET A 318 12.28 34.79 -1.82
CA MET A 318 13.15 34.34 -0.74
C MET A 318 12.50 34.74 0.58
N GLU A 319 11.99 33.74 1.32
CA GLU A 319 11.30 34.00 2.58
C GLU A 319 12.23 34.54 3.64
N GLY A 320 11.77 35.54 4.41
CA GLY A 320 12.59 36.20 5.44
C GLY A 320 13.70 37.12 4.89
N VAL A 321 13.75 37.34 3.57
CA VAL A 321 14.72 38.23 2.94
C VAL A 321 14.04 39.53 2.53
N SER A 322 14.66 40.69 2.88
CA SER A 322 14.11 42.00 2.51
C SER A 322 13.85 42.13 1.01
N HIS A 323 12.74 42.78 0.67
CA HIS A 323 12.37 43.05 -0.74
C HIS A 323 13.40 43.92 -1.46
N ASP A 324 14.25 44.67 -0.74
CA ASP A 324 15.31 45.50 -1.31
C ASP A 324 16.59 44.70 -1.59
N PHE A 325 16.67 43.46 -1.11
CA PHE A 325 17.87 42.64 -1.28
C PHE A 325 18.02 42.19 -2.74
N SER A 326 19.15 42.54 -3.33
CA SER A 326 19.53 42.14 -4.67
C SER A 326 20.97 41.68 -4.70
N HIS A 327 21.21 40.51 -5.32
CA HIS A 327 22.53 39.94 -5.46
C HIS A 327 22.69 39.29 -6.85
N PRO A 328 23.31 39.99 -7.84
CA PRO A 328 23.38 39.50 -9.23
C PRO A 328 24.04 38.12 -9.35
N GLY A 329 25.11 37.83 -8.57
CA GLY A 329 25.80 36.55 -8.58
C GLY A 329 24.93 35.36 -8.14
N LEU A 330 23.97 35.56 -7.26
CA LEU A 330 22.96 34.58 -6.85
C LEU A 330 21.76 34.54 -7.79
N GLY A 331 21.66 35.49 -8.71
CA GLY A 331 20.46 35.67 -9.53
C GLY A 331 19.25 36.17 -8.73
N VAL A 332 19.51 36.95 -7.67
CA VAL A 332 18.49 37.54 -6.79
C VAL A 332 18.27 39.01 -7.16
N GLU A 333 17.03 39.37 -7.33
CA GLU A 333 16.56 40.72 -7.60
C GLU A 333 15.29 41.00 -6.80
N ASN A 334 15.33 42.06 -5.99
CA ASN A 334 14.21 42.48 -5.13
C ASN A 334 13.67 41.35 -4.24
N GLY A 335 14.56 40.64 -3.55
CA GLY A 335 14.26 39.53 -2.65
C GLY A 335 13.76 38.25 -3.37
N ARG A 336 13.85 38.20 -4.71
CA ARG A 336 13.39 37.03 -5.50
C ARG A 336 14.54 36.37 -6.24
N MET A 337 14.70 35.07 -6.06
CA MET A 337 15.69 34.26 -6.76
C MET A 337 15.15 33.79 -8.10
N SER A 338 15.88 34.07 -9.19
CA SER A 338 15.56 33.56 -10.53
C SER A 338 16.00 32.11 -10.69
N THR A 339 15.09 31.23 -11.07
CA THR A 339 15.39 29.81 -11.31
C THR A 339 14.93 29.39 -12.70
N ASN A 340 15.71 28.54 -13.35
CA ASN A 340 15.31 27.82 -14.55
C ASN A 340 14.77 26.48 -14.08
N ILE A 341 13.47 26.24 -14.23
CA ILE A 341 12.87 24.93 -13.96
C ILE A 341 12.81 24.18 -15.27
N SER A 342 13.75 23.27 -15.51
CA SER A 342 13.72 22.35 -16.61
C SER A 342 13.38 20.98 -16.05
N PHE A 343 12.19 20.48 -16.37
CA PHE A 343 11.79 19.11 -16.04
C PHE A 343 12.26 18.20 -17.18
N LYS A 344 13.16 17.27 -16.89
CA LYS A 344 13.47 16.18 -17.80
C LYS A 344 12.41 15.09 -17.64
N GLU A 345 11.71 14.91 -18.72
CA GLU A 345 10.88 13.80 -19.22
C GLU A 345 10.49 12.68 -18.26
N PHE A 346 9.17 12.55 -17.94
CA PHE A 346 8.58 11.30 -17.43
C PHE A 346 7.10 11.18 -17.83
N VAL A 347 6.70 9.93 -18.10
CA VAL A 347 5.35 9.53 -18.57
C VAL A 347 4.45 9.30 -17.38
N ILE A 348 3.31 10.01 -17.21
CA ILE A 348 2.32 9.59 -16.20
C ILE A 348 1.01 10.38 -16.15
N LEU A 349 -0.17 9.74 -15.89
CA LEU A 349 -1.47 10.34 -16.12
C LEU A 349 -2.53 10.25 -15.01
N SER A 350 -2.25 9.69 -13.84
CA SER A 350 -3.11 9.81 -12.66
C SER A 350 -2.32 10.32 -11.45
N GLY A 351 -3.01 10.65 -10.36
CA GLY A 351 -2.40 11.30 -9.20
C GLY A 351 -2.19 12.81 -9.38
N GLY A 352 -1.63 13.44 -8.37
CA GLY A 352 -1.40 14.89 -8.34
C GLY A 352 -0.48 15.37 -9.47
N LEU A 353 0.62 14.68 -9.73
CA LEU A 353 1.55 14.99 -10.82
C LEU A 353 0.97 14.59 -12.18
N GLY A 354 0.22 13.49 -12.27
CA GLY A 354 -0.44 13.04 -13.49
C GLY A 354 -1.54 13.98 -13.99
N SER A 355 -2.07 14.86 -13.15
CA SER A 355 -3.01 15.91 -13.55
C SER A 355 -2.34 17.05 -14.32
N SER A 356 -0.99 17.14 -14.30
CA SER A 356 -0.24 18.22 -14.97
C SER A 356 -0.41 18.16 -16.49
N ALA A 357 -0.86 19.26 -17.07
CA ALA A 357 -0.98 19.41 -18.52
C ALA A 357 0.37 19.27 -19.23
N TYR A 358 1.44 19.76 -18.61
CA TYR A 358 2.80 19.62 -19.12
C TYR A 358 3.25 18.16 -19.20
N VAL A 359 3.06 17.41 -18.13
CA VAL A 359 3.42 15.99 -18.08
C VAL A 359 2.69 15.24 -19.19
N ARG A 360 1.39 15.43 -19.34
CA ARG A 360 0.58 14.81 -20.41
C ARG A 360 1.10 15.14 -21.81
N GLN A 361 1.38 16.43 -22.08
CA GLN A 361 1.89 16.86 -23.38
C GLN A 361 3.28 16.27 -23.66
N SER A 362 4.18 16.25 -22.67
CA SER A 362 5.53 15.68 -22.81
C SER A 362 5.48 14.19 -23.16
N ILE A 363 4.57 13.44 -22.54
CA ILE A 363 4.36 12.04 -22.84
C ILE A 363 3.86 11.83 -24.27
N GLN A 364 2.81 12.55 -24.63
CA GLN A 364 2.25 12.45 -25.98
C GLN A 364 3.33 12.75 -27.03
N GLN A 365 4.15 13.75 -26.76
CA GLN A 365 5.25 14.14 -27.63
C GLN A 365 6.33 13.05 -27.74
N GLN A 366 6.67 12.40 -26.61
CA GLN A 366 7.64 11.29 -26.59
C GLN A 366 7.11 10.07 -27.35
N LEU A 367 5.85 9.69 -27.17
CA LEU A 367 5.24 8.58 -27.89
C LEU A 367 5.18 8.82 -29.41
N VAL A 368 5.02 10.08 -29.83
CA VAL A 368 5.06 10.46 -31.25
C VAL A 368 6.50 10.46 -31.79
N SER A 369 7.45 10.99 -31.02
CA SER A 369 8.86 11.12 -31.45
C SER A 369 9.61 9.78 -31.43
N PHE A 370 9.25 8.90 -30.49
CA PHE A 370 9.88 7.58 -30.28
C PHE A 370 8.78 6.50 -30.14
N PRO A 371 8.10 6.16 -31.25
CA PRO A 371 7.01 5.18 -31.18
C PRO A 371 7.54 3.80 -30.78
N HIS A 372 6.93 3.22 -29.73
CA HIS A 372 7.27 1.88 -29.32
C HIS A 372 6.67 0.85 -30.30
N PRO A 373 7.42 -0.16 -30.78
CA PRO A 373 6.93 -1.11 -31.80
C PRO A 373 5.60 -1.80 -31.43
N ASN A 374 5.39 -2.06 -30.14
CA ASN A 374 4.19 -2.72 -29.64
C ASN A 374 3.09 -1.75 -29.18
N ALA A 375 3.26 -0.43 -29.35
CA ALA A 375 2.36 0.60 -28.86
C ALA A 375 2.28 1.81 -29.81
N THR A 376 2.39 1.58 -31.11
CA THR A 376 2.38 2.63 -32.15
C THR A 376 1.09 3.43 -32.19
N THR A 377 0.00 2.89 -31.69
CA THR A 377 -1.34 3.51 -31.64
C THR A 377 -1.72 3.95 -30.22
N ALA A 378 -0.77 3.99 -29.30
CA ALA A 378 -1.05 4.39 -27.92
C ALA A 378 -1.51 5.86 -27.86
N VAL A 379 -2.64 6.09 -27.20
CA VAL A 379 -3.22 7.41 -26.97
C VAL A 379 -3.14 7.73 -25.49
N VAL A 380 -2.66 8.92 -25.19
CA VAL A 380 -2.60 9.42 -23.81
C VAL A 380 -3.93 10.01 -23.42
N VAL A 381 -4.59 9.44 -22.41
CA VAL A 381 -5.90 9.87 -21.95
C VAL A 381 -5.80 10.36 -20.51
N PRO A 382 -6.27 11.58 -20.22
CA PRO A 382 -6.39 12.02 -18.83
C PRO A 382 -7.47 11.18 -18.13
N CYS A 383 -7.18 10.75 -16.92
CA CYS A 383 -8.19 10.16 -16.05
C CYS A 383 -9.25 11.21 -15.70
N GLN A 384 -10.51 10.79 -15.63
CA GLN A 384 -11.55 11.65 -15.07
C GLN A 384 -11.30 11.78 -13.58
N ASP A 385 -11.10 13.01 -13.11
CA ASP A 385 -10.82 13.29 -11.72
C ASP A 385 -9.54 12.59 -11.16
N PRO A 386 -8.36 12.92 -11.70
CA PRO A 386 -7.12 12.21 -11.40
C PRO A 386 -6.70 12.30 -9.93
N GLN A 387 -7.14 13.29 -9.17
CA GLN A 387 -6.81 13.43 -7.75
C GLN A 387 -7.56 12.45 -6.86
N LEU A 388 -8.78 12.05 -7.23
CA LEU A 388 -9.63 11.15 -6.44
C LEU A 388 -9.83 9.77 -7.09
N VAL A 389 -9.06 9.46 -8.12
CA VAL A 389 -9.20 8.23 -8.88
C VAL A 389 -9.06 6.98 -8.00
N VAL A 390 -8.13 6.99 -7.05
CA VAL A 390 -7.90 5.89 -6.09
C VAL A 390 -9.10 5.73 -5.16
N VAL A 391 -9.56 6.84 -4.57
CA VAL A 391 -10.73 6.88 -3.69
C VAL A 391 -11.97 6.31 -4.40
N ARG A 392 -12.23 6.75 -5.63
CA ARG A 392 -13.36 6.28 -6.44
C ARG A 392 -13.23 4.82 -6.80
N GLY A 393 -12.02 4.38 -7.19
CA GLY A 393 -11.76 3.00 -7.58
C GLY A 393 -12.04 2.00 -6.47
N LEU A 394 -11.62 2.30 -5.24
CA LEU A 394 -11.92 1.48 -4.07
C LEU A 394 -13.43 1.32 -3.85
N LEU A 395 -14.18 2.43 -3.89
CA LEU A 395 -15.63 2.40 -3.70
C LEU A 395 -16.36 1.65 -4.83
N LEU A 396 -15.94 1.83 -6.08
CA LEU A 396 -16.56 1.22 -7.25
C LEU A 396 -16.31 -0.30 -7.30
N ASP A 397 -15.12 -0.77 -6.94
CA ASP A 397 -14.84 -2.20 -6.85
C ASP A 397 -15.63 -2.86 -5.73
N HIS A 398 -15.64 -2.23 -4.54
CA HIS A 398 -16.42 -2.72 -3.40
C HIS A 398 -17.91 -2.77 -3.73
N GLN A 399 -18.45 -1.73 -4.37
CA GLN A 399 -19.85 -1.71 -4.82
C GLN A 399 -20.18 -2.89 -5.73
N GLN A 400 -19.37 -3.13 -6.76
CA GLN A 400 -19.60 -4.24 -7.68
C GLN A 400 -19.57 -5.58 -6.95
N ARG A 401 -18.62 -5.79 -6.03
CA ARG A 401 -18.58 -7.01 -5.21
C ARG A 401 -19.84 -7.21 -4.36
N MET A 402 -20.34 -6.13 -3.76
CA MET A 402 -21.57 -6.19 -2.94
C MET A 402 -22.82 -6.50 -3.79
N GLU A 403 -22.96 -5.87 -4.95
CA GLU A 403 -24.12 -6.03 -5.84
C GLU A 403 -24.16 -7.39 -6.52
N THR A 404 -23.00 -7.99 -6.80
CA THR A 404 -22.88 -9.26 -7.52
C THR A 404 -22.67 -10.48 -6.61
N GLY A 405 -22.52 -10.28 -5.31
CA GLY A 405 -22.16 -11.34 -4.37
C GLY A 405 -20.70 -11.78 -4.46
N ASN A 406 -19.79 -10.89 -4.84
CA ASN A 406 -18.32 -10.99 -4.81
C ASN A 406 -17.57 -10.93 -6.16
N LEU A 407 -18.21 -10.49 -7.23
CA LEU A 407 -17.54 -10.30 -8.53
C LEU A 407 -16.78 -8.95 -8.53
N SER A 408 -15.47 -8.98 -8.39
CA SER A 408 -14.64 -7.76 -8.45
C SER A 408 -14.47 -7.24 -9.89
N VAL A 409 -14.22 -5.94 -10.03
CA VAL A 409 -13.86 -5.34 -11.33
C VAL A 409 -12.53 -5.90 -11.82
N LEU A 410 -11.58 -6.13 -10.91
CA LEU A 410 -10.31 -6.81 -11.20
C LEU A 410 -10.49 -8.32 -11.06
N ALA A 411 -10.74 -9.00 -12.17
CA ALA A 411 -11.03 -10.44 -12.19
C ALA A 411 -9.81 -11.31 -11.89
N SER A 412 -8.62 -10.88 -12.27
CA SER A 412 -7.38 -11.61 -11.95
C SER A 412 -6.19 -10.66 -11.78
N ARG A 413 -5.23 -11.12 -10.98
CA ARG A 413 -3.97 -10.45 -10.70
C ARG A 413 -2.79 -11.31 -11.10
N VAL A 414 -1.65 -10.70 -11.33
CA VAL A 414 -0.37 -11.38 -11.53
C VAL A 414 0.38 -11.41 -10.19
N ALA A 415 0.73 -12.60 -9.71
CA ALA A 415 1.45 -12.78 -8.47
C ALA A 415 2.84 -12.10 -8.55
N ARG A 416 3.14 -11.24 -7.58
CA ARG A 416 4.40 -10.48 -7.52
C ARG A 416 5.56 -11.25 -6.91
N ALA A 417 5.26 -12.29 -6.15
CA ALA A 417 6.21 -13.17 -5.50
C ALA A 417 5.70 -14.62 -5.56
N SER A 418 6.58 -15.57 -5.30
CA SER A 418 6.20 -16.97 -5.12
C SER A 418 5.92 -17.24 -3.65
N TYR A 419 4.85 -17.99 -3.37
CA TYR A 419 4.45 -18.38 -2.02
C TYR A 419 4.38 -19.89 -1.93
N GLY A 420 4.99 -20.44 -0.88
CA GLY A 420 5.07 -21.87 -0.63
C GLY A 420 4.79 -22.22 0.82
N VAL A 421 4.64 -23.49 1.08
CA VAL A 421 4.50 -24.07 2.42
C VAL A 421 5.62 -25.05 2.67
N ILE A 422 6.11 -25.07 3.91
CA ILE A 422 7.11 -26.04 4.35
C ILE A 422 6.44 -27.39 4.54
N VAL A 423 6.97 -28.40 3.89
CA VAL A 423 6.45 -29.77 3.91
C VAL A 423 7.56 -30.80 4.20
N LYS A 424 7.14 -32.03 4.44
CA LYS A 424 8.01 -33.21 4.42
C LYS A 424 7.78 -33.97 3.13
N GLU A 425 8.84 -34.26 2.38
CA GLU A 425 8.76 -35.07 1.17
C GLU A 425 9.36 -36.47 1.43
N VAL A 426 8.86 -37.47 0.68
CA VAL A 426 9.46 -38.81 0.74
C VAL A 426 10.90 -38.72 0.31
N TYR A 427 11.82 -39.21 1.16
CA TYR A 427 13.25 -39.12 0.90
C TYR A 427 13.65 -39.84 -0.39
N SER A 428 14.36 -39.15 -1.23
CA SER A 428 15.03 -39.68 -2.43
C SER A 428 16.48 -39.23 -2.43
N PRO A 429 17.47 -40.14 -2.48
CA PRO A 429 18.87 -39.74 -2.51
C PRO A 429 19.27 -38.80 -3.63
N ALA A 430 18.62 -38.95 -4.79
CA ALA A 430 18.90 -38.10 -5.96
C ALA A 430 18.39 -36.66 -5.82
N LYS A 431 17.30 -36.45 -5.05
CA LYS A 431 16.67 -35.14 -4.86
C LYS A 431 17.13 -34.45 -3.56
N HIS A 432 17.36 -35.25 -2.51
CA HIS A 432 17.55 -34.75 -1.14
C HIS A 432 18.97 -35.07 -0.61
N PHE A 433 19.97 -34.82 -1.45
CA PHE A 433 21.37 -35.21 -1.18
C PHE A 433 21.92 -34.63 0.14
N ASP A 434 21.62 -33.37 0.43
CA ASP A 434 22.12 -32.67 1.63
C ASP A 434 21.00 -32.22 2.57
N GLU A 435 19.86 -32.90 2.56
CA GLU A 435 18.71 -32.53 3.37
C GLU A 435 18.65 -33.29 4.68
N GLU A 436 18.00 -32.70 5.67
CA GLU A 436 17.70 -33.37 6.93
C GLU A 436 16.67 -34.46 6.71
N VAL A 437 16.94 -35.68 7.20
CA VAL A 437 16.09 -36.85 6.97
C VAL A 437 15.64 -37.47 8.29
N ILE A 438 14.34 -37.67 8.44
CA ILE A 438 13.74 -38.33 9.60
C ILE A 438 13.05 -39.64 9.19
N SER A 439 12.95 -40.60 10.10
CA SER A 439 12.21 -41.82 9.89
C SER A 439 10.72 -41.63 10.12
N ASP A 440 9.87 -42.31 9.32
CA ASP A 440 8.43 -42.29 9.50
C ASP A 440 8.05 -43.10 10.75
N PRO A 441 7.37 -42.49 11.74
CA PRO A 441 7.00 -43.19 12.97
C PRO A 441 5.98 -44.32 12.75
N PHE A 442 5.21 -44.28 11.64
CA PHE A 442 4.16 -45.22 11.28
C PHE A 442 4.59 -46.21 10.19
N ASN A 443 5.76 -46.00 9.57
CA ASN A 443 6.25 -46.85 8.49
C ASN A 443 7.76 -47.05 8.53
N SER A 444 8.24 -48.12 9.15
CA SER A 444 9.66 -48.40 9.43
C SER A 444 10.60 -48.46 8.22
N GLY A 445 10.10 -48.43 6.99
CA GLY A 445 10.92 -48.39 5.78
C GLY A 445 10.87 -47.04 5.06
N LYS A 446 10.07 -46.09 5.55
CA LYS A 446 9.88 -44.81 4.91
C LYS A 446 10.67 -43.72 5.64
N ARG A 447 11.37 -42.92 4.88
CA ARG A 447 12.10 -41.74 5.39
C ARG A 447 11.58 -40.49 4.75
N TRP A 448 11.63 -39.38 5.45
CA TRP A 448 11.15 -38.07 5.01
C TRP A 448 12.29 -37.07 5.04
N ALA A 449 12.48 -36.34 3.93
CA ALA A 449 13.24 -35.11 3.92
C ALA A 449 12.34 -33.99 4.49
N VAL A 450 12.85 -33.31 5.54
CA VAL A 450 12.12 -32.18 6.16
C VAL A 450 12.56 -30.85 5.57
N ASN A 451 11.84 -29.78 5.92
CA ASN A 451 12.13 -28.41 5.46
C ASN A 451 12.11 -28.24 3.93
N GLN A 452 11.35 -29.08 3.24
CA GLN A 452 11.14 -28.96 1.80
C GLN A 452 10.08 -27.90 1.51
N VAL A 453 10.15 -27.23 0.38
CA VAL A 453 9.20 -26.18 -0.01
C VAL A 453 8.30 -26.67 -1.13
N GLN A 454 7.00 -26.71 -0.86
CA GLN A 454 5.96 -26.89 -1.87
C GLN A 454 5.43 -25.52 -2.29
N TRP A 455 5.79 -25.10 -3.48
CA TRP A 455 5.31 -23.82 -4.04
C TRP A 455 3.84 -23.93 -4.46
N MET A 456 3.00 -23.08 -3.87
CA MET A 456 1.55 -23.02 -4.13
C MET A 456 1.23 -21.99 -5.22
N ILE A 457 1.97 -20.89 -5.23
CA ILE A 457 1.85 -19.77 -6.17
C ILE A 457 3.25 -19.43 -6.63
N ARG A 458 3.41 -19.21 -7.92
CA ARG A 458 4.69 -18.76 -8.49
C ARG A 458 4.57 -17.32 -8.95
N LYS A 459 5.64 -16.57 -8.84
CA LYS A 459 5.74 -15.23 -9.41
C LYS A 459 5.37 -15.26 -10.89
N GLY A 460 4.44 -14.39 -11.29
CA GLY A 460 3.90 -14.37 -12.65
C GLY A 460 2.62 -15.18 -12.85
N ASP A 461 2.22 -16.04 -11.90
CA ASP A 461 0.96 -16.76 -11.98
C ASP A 461 -0.23 -15.81 -11.96
N LEU A 462 -1.26 -16.12 -12.77
CA LEU A 462 -2.54 -15.43 -12.69
C LEU A 462 -3.34 -15.98 -11.51
N VAL A 463 -3.65 -15.11 -10.56
CA VAL A 463 -4.45 -15.44 -9.37
C VAL A 463 -5.78 -14.70 -9.41
N ASN A 464 -6.85 -15.45 -9.14
CA ASN A 464 -8.18 -14.87 -9.03
C ASN A 464 -8.50 -14.65 -7.55
N PRO A 465 -8.77 -13.42 -7.10
CA PRO A 465 -9.07 -13.12 -5.69
C PRO A 465 -10.36 -13.81 -5.19
N ASN A 466 -11.23 -14.21 -6.11
CA ASN A 466 -12.50 -14.88 -5.79
C ASN A 466 -12.41 -16.41 -5.83
N THR A 467 -11.28 -16.96 -6.27
CA THR A 467 -11.08 -18.42 -6.37
C THR A 467 -9.91 -18.82 -5.48
N PRO A 468 -10.16 -19.38 -4.30
CA PRO A 468 -9.10 -19.82 -3.41
C PRO A 468 -8.24 -20.91 -4.04
N LEU A 469 -6.95 -20.86 -3.79
CA LEU A 469 -6.04 -21.96 -4.10
C LEU A 469 -6.15 -23.01 -2.99
N VAL A 470 -6.54 -24.21 -3.37
CA VAL A 470 -6.81 -25.30 -2.42
C VAL A 470 -5.58 -26.17 -2.25
N ASN A 471 -5.08 -26.26 -1.01
CA ASN A 471 -3.97 -27.13 -0.64
C ASN A 471 -4.47 -28.17 0.36
N LYS A 472 -4.22 -29.45 0.07
CA LYS A 472 -4.61 -30.55 0.92
C LYS A 472 -3.46 -30.98 1.80
N PHE A 473 -3.73 -31.14 3.08
CA PHE A 473 -2.78 -31.59 4.09
C PHE A 473 -3.26 -32.88 4.72
N GLU A 474 -2.31 -33.73 5.06
CA GLU A 474 -2.53 -35.02 5.70
C GLU A 474 -1.62 -35.16 6.92
N PHE A 475 -2.21 -35.41 8.08
CA PHE A 475 -1.46 -35.73 9.31
C PHE A 475 -1.79 -37.14 9.77
N HIS A 476 -0.75 -37.89 10.14
CA HIS A 476 -0.87 -39.20 10.72
C HIS A 476 -0.83 -39.08 12.24
N LEU A 477 -1.83 -39.59 12.93
CA LEU A 477 -2.03 -39.52 14.36
C LEU A 477 -1.98 -40.92 14.97
N ALA A 478 -1.21 -41.12 16.04
CA ALA A 478 -1.24 -42.36 16.79
C ALA A 478 -2.65 -42.64 17.37
N GLU A 479 -2.98 -43.89 17.68
CA GLU A 479 -4.33 -44.27 18.11
C GLU A 479 -4.83 -43.48 19.34
N ARG A 480 -3.92 -43.01 20.20
CA ARG A 480 -4.20 -42.23 21.41
C ARG A 480 -3.90 -40.74 21.25
N ASP A 481 -3.49 -40.30 20.07
CA ASP A 481 -3.15 -38.90 19.82
C ASP A 481 -4.42 -38.09 19.64
N THR A 482 -4.59 -37.09 20.49
CA THR A 482 -5.73 -36.17 20.46
C THR A 482 -5.39 -34.81 19.84
N THR A 483 -4.16 -34.64 19.33
CA THR A 483 -3.74 -33.40 18.67
C THR A 483 -4.67 -33.03 17.54
N ARG A 484 -5.13 -31.78 17.51
CA ARG A 484 -6.02 -31.22 16.49
C ARG A 484 -5.58 -29.84 16.04
N SER A 485 -4.35 -29.47 16.35
CA SER A 485 -3.81 -28.16 15.98
C SER A 485 -2.39 -28.33 15.45
N TRP A 486 -2.14 -27.77 14.27
CA TRP A 486 -0.87 -27.87 13.56
C TRP A 486 -0.46 -26.51 13.02
N ASP A 487 0.81 -26.25 13.06
CA ASP A 487 1.43 -25.07 12.49
C ASP A 487 1.92 -25.38 11.07
N ALA A 488 1.55 -24.54 10.12
CA ALA A 488 2.06 -24.57 8.76
C ALA A 488 2.89 -23.31 8.50
N GLU A 489 4.17 -23.48 8.24
CA GLU A 489 5.06 -22.38 7.92
C GLU A 489 4.93 -22.01 6.44
N ILE A 490 4.58 -20.74 6.17
CA ILE A 490 4.49 -20.18 4.83
C ILE A 490 5.79 -19.47 4.52
N VAL A 491 6.27 -19.65 3.31
CA VAL A 491 7.51 -19.05 2.81
C VAL A 491 7.26 -18.20 1.57
N ILE A 492 8.15 -17.25 1.32
CA ILE A 492 8.12 -16.35 0.17
C ILE A 492 9.46 -16.38 -0.57
N SER A 493 9.41 -16.21 -1.89
CA SER A 493 10.59 -15.99 -2.74
C SER A 493 10.31 -14.94 -3.80
N GLN A 494 11.31 -14.08 -4.04
CA GLN A 494 11.31 -13.12 -5.15
C GLN A 494 12.01 -13.65 -6.40
N ASN A 495 12.59 -14.84 -6.31
CA ASN A 495 13.29 -15.46 -7.43
C ASN A 495 12.33 -15.71 -8.62
N GLU A 496 12.90 -15.74 -9.81
CA GLU A 496 12.15 -16.17 -11.00
C GLU A 496 11.71 -17.64 -10.84
N PRO A 497 10.56 -18.03 -11.39
CA PRO A 497 9.96 -19.35 -11.21
C PRO A 497 10.87 -20.53 -11.53
N SER A 498 11.81 -20.36 -12.46
CA SER A 498 12.82 -21.37 -12.84
C SER A 498 13.94 -21.55 -11.82
N PHE A 499 14.07 -20.63 -10.87
CA PHE A 499 15.13 -20.63 -9.84
C PHE A 499 14.57 -20.70 -8.42
N LEU A 500 13.37 -21.24 -8.27
CA LEU A 500 12.74 -21.38 -6.95
C LEU A 500 13.45 -22.44 -6.11
N PRO A 501 13.82 -22.13 -4.86
CA PRO A 501 14.45 -23.07 -3.95
C PRO A 501 13.53 -24.27 -3.64
N SER A 502 14.09 -25.45 -3.55
CA SER A 502 13.33 -26.66 -3.16
C SER A 502 13.30 -26.89 -1.65
N SER A 503 14.17 -26.24 -0.89
CA SER A 503 14.23 -26.35 0.57
C SER A 503 14.66 -25.05 1.24
N LEU A 504 14.44 -24.94 2.55
CA LEU A 504 14.87 -23.78 3.36
C LEU A 504 16.39 -23.61 3.44
N LYS A 505 17.17 -24.63 3.10
CA LYS A 505 18.64 -24.53 3.06
C LYS A 505 19.14 -23.70 1.89
N GLN A 506 18.36 -23.59 0.85
CA GLN A 506 18.75 -22.88 -0.36
C GLN A 506 18.49 -21.37 -0.21
N ALA A 507 19.37 -20.56 -0.77
CA ALA A 507 19.21 -19.10 -0.76
C ALA A 507 17.99 -18.65 -1.58
N GLY A 508 17.40 -17.51 -1.20
CA GLY A 508 16.28 -16.90 -1.94
C GLY A 508 14.89 -17.35 -1.48
N VAL A 509 14.80 -18.07 -0.36
CA VAL A 509 13.54 -18.36 0.34
C VAL A 509 13.62 -17.84 1.76
N THR A 510 12.56 -17.17 2.22
CA THR A 510 12.42 -16.67 3.58
C THR A 510 11.09 -17.10 4.18
N ARG A 511 11.06 -17.32 5.50
CA ARG A 511 9.80 -17.55 6.21
C ARG A 511 8.99 -16.26 6.17
N LEU A 512 7.70 -16.39 5.90
CA LEU A 512 6.78 -15.28 5.82
C LEU A 512 5.88 -15.20 7.05
N CYS A 513 5.24 -16.33 7.37
CA CYS A 513 4.32 -16.41 8.49
C CYS A 513 4.10 -17.87 8.91
N CYS A 514 3.54 -18.05 10.09
CA CYS A 514 3.05 -19.33 10.59
C CYS A 514 1.52 -19.31 10.64
N VAL A 515 0.89 -20.26 9.98
CA VAL A 515 -0.56 -20.45 9.95
C VAL A 515 -0.92 -21.58 10.90
N LYS A 516 -1.64 -21.26 11.97
CA LYS A 516 -2.09 -22.26 12.92
C LYS A 516 -3.44 -22.84 12.51
N SER A 517 -3.43 -24.09 12.04
CA SER A 517 -4.64 -24.83 11.67
C SER A 517 -5.20 -25.51 12.90
N ASN A 518 -6.30 -24.98 13.46
CA ASN A 518 -6.96 -25.51 14.65
C ASN A 518 -8.26 -26.23 14.26
N LEU A 519 -8.26 -27.56 14.43
CA LEU A 519 -9.40 -28.46 14.22
C LEU A 519 -9.96 -28.98 15.56
N GLU A 520 -9.82 -28.23 16.64
CA GLU A 520 -10.49 -28.55 17.92
C GLU A 520 -12.00 -28.69 17.69
N GLY A 521 -12.56 -29.80 18.13
CA GLY A 521 -13.96 -30.16 17.86
C GLY A 521 -14.15 -31.28 16.84
N VAL A 522 -13.15 -31.58 15.99
CA VAL A 522 -13.17 -32.77 15.12
C VAL A 522 -12.98 -34.02 15.95
N GLN A 523 -14.01 -34.86 15.94
CA GLN A 523 -14.03 -36.11 16.71
C GLN A 523 -13.24 -37.21 16.00
N GLN A 524 -12.69 -38.16 16.79
CA GLN A 524 -11.85 -39.23 16.27
C GLN A 524 -12.57 -40.13 15.23
N HIS A 525 -13.87 -40.31 15.36
CA HIS A 525 -14.66 -41.10 14.40
C HIS A 525 -14.84 -40.43 13.03
N GLN A 526 -14.54 -39.12 12.91
CA GLN A 526 -14.53 -38.38 11.66
C GLN A 526 -13.21 -38.53 10.89
N LEU A 527 -12.18 -39.13 11.52
CA LEU A 527 -10.88 -39.36 10.93
C LEU A 527 -10.85 -40.74 10.25
N VAL A 528 -9.97 -40.88 9.27
CA VAL A 528 -9.80 -42.15 8.53
C VAL A 528 -8.92 -43.10 9.33
N LEU A 529 -9.47 -44.19 9.86
CA LEU A 529 -8.70 -45.23 10.53
C LEU A 529 -7.93 -46.08 9.51
N LYS A 530 -6.61 -46.16 9.68
CA LYS A 530 -5.73 -47.09 8.94
C LYS A 530 -5.12 -48.12 9.89
N GLN A 531 -4.98 -49.32 9.40
CA GLN A 531 -4.34 -50.41 10.12
C GLN A 531 -3.23 -51.01 9.27
N LYS A 532 -2.00 -50.99 9.82
CA LYS A 532 -0.86 -51.67 9.24
C LYS A 532 -0.74 -53.05 9.87
N ARG A 533 -0.76 -54.11 9.03
CA ARG A 533 -0.52 -55.48 9.52
C ARG A 533 0.91 -55.63 9.95
N GLY A 534 1.14 -56.32 11.08
CA GLY A 534 2.45 -56.70 11.52
C GLY A 534 3.12 -57.72 10.60
N THR A 535 4.43 -57.79 10.63
CA THR A 535 5.24 -58.83 10.01
C THR A 535 5.75 -59.77 11.10
N CYS A 536 6.47 -60.85 10.76
CA CYS A 536 7.09 -61.73 11.73
C CYS A 536 8.03 -61.01 12.72
N PHE A 537 8.50 -59.81 12.37
CA PHE A 537 9.45 -59.01 13.17
C PHE A 537 8.88 -57.66 13.65
N THR A 538 7.66 -57.26 13.26
CA THR A 538 7.08 -55.98 13.67
C THR A 538 5.63 -56.14 14.12
N LYS A 539 5.25 -55.51 15.23
CA LYS A 539 3.86 -55.46 15.68
C LYS A 539 3.04 -54.59 14.74
N GLY A 540 1.87 -55.07 14.33
CA GLY A 540 0.90 -54.23 13.64
C GLY A 540 0.44 -53.06 14.54
N HIS A 541 0.15 -51.94 13.94
CA HIS A 541 -0.38 -50.77 14.66
C HIS A 541 -1.51 -50.10 13.87
N LYS A 542 -2.34 -49.38 14.60
CA LYS A 542 -3.40 -48.56 14.07
C LYS A 542 -3.00 -47.09 14.17
N PHE A 543 -3.39 -46.29 13.20
CA PHE A 543 -3.21 -44.86 13.23
C PHE A 543 -4.39 -44.18 12.48
N TYR A 544 -4.62 -42.95 12.80
CA TYR A 544 -5.64 -42.15 12.12
C TYR A 544 -4.99 -41.19 11.14
N ILE A 545 -5.69 -40.92 10.01
CA ILE A 545 -5.34 -39.90 9.05
C ILE A 545 -6.33 -38.77 9.22
N CYS A 546 -5.81 -37.57 9.47
CA CYS A 546 -6.55 -36.32 9.47
C CYS A 546 -6.25 -35.57 8.16
N GLU A 547 -7.22 -35.58 7.25
CA GLU A 547 -7.14 -34.84 5.98
C GLU A 547 -7.91 -33.54 6.11
N PHE A 548 -7.29 -32.42 5.74
CA PHE A 548 -7.95 -31.12 5.71
C PHE A 548 -7.40 -30.24 4.58
N GLU A 549 -8.11 -29.16 4.26
CA GLU A 549 -7.71 -28.22 3.23
C GLU A 549 -7.38 -26.87 3.85
N VAL A 550 -6.27 -26.29 3.46
CA VAL A 550 -5.99 -24.86 3.64
C VAL A 550 -6.17 -24.16 2.31
N ARG A 551 -7.12 -23.24 2.27
CA ARG A 551 -7.41 -22.44 1.09
C ARG A 551 -6.73 -21.11 1.22
N VAL A 552 -5.97 -20.74 0.20
CA VAL A 552 -5.20 -19.49 0.15
C VAL A 552 -5.88 -18.54 -0.81
N ILE A 553 -6.21 -17.36 -0.31
CA ILE A 553 -6.79 -16.26 -1.09
C ILE A 553 -5.72 -15.18 -1.19
N VAL A 554 -5.34 -14.84 -2.41
CA VAL A 554 -4.35 -13.79 -2.67
C VAL A 554 -5.05 -12.46 -2.84
N ALA A 555 -4.91 -11.58 -1.87
CA ALA A 555 -5.30 -10.19 -1.96
C ALA A 555 -4.11 -9.31 -2.40
N PRO A 556 -4.31 -8.05 -2.82
CA PRO A 556 -3.24 -7.17 -3.33
C PRO A 556 -2.09 -6.95 -2.35
N ALA A 557 -2.44 -6.93 -1.08
CA ALA A 557 -1.55 -6.64 0.03
C ALA A 557 -1.65 -7.68 1.15
N ASP A 558 -2.26 -8.84 0.87
CA ASP A 558 -2.53 -9.82 1.92
C ASP A 558 -2.64 -11.25 1.37
N LEU A 559 -2.29 -12.21 2.23
CA LEU A 559 -2.65 -13.60 2.07
C LEU A 559 -3.68 -13.95 3.13
N ARG A 560 -4.86 -14.39 2.71
CA ARG A 560 -5.90 -14.88 3.62
C ARG A 560 -5.95 -16.39 3.55
N PHE A 561 -6.15 -17.01 4.69
CA PHE A 561 -6.19 -18.47 4.81
C PHE A 561 -7.54 -18.90 5.37
N GLU A 562 -8.11 -19.95 4.78
CA GLU A 562 -9.32 -20.61 5.28
C GLU A 562 -9.02 -22.08 5.56
N LEU A 563 -9.50 -22.59 6.68
CA LEU A 563 -9.42 -23.99 7.07
C LEU A 563 -10.72 -24.70 6.69
N TRP A 564 -10.59 -25.83 5.99
CA TRP A 564 -11.70 -26.65 5.56
C TRP A 564 -11.51 -28.09 5.96
N PHE A 565 -12.55 -28.71 6.50
CA PHE A 565 -12.56 -30.11 6.89
C PHE A 565 -13.87 -30.77 6.45
N GLY A 566 -13.79 -31.99 5.87
CA GLY A 566 -14.98 -32.72 5.40
C GLY A 566 -15.81 -31.96 4.35
N GLY A 567 -15.19 -31.08 3.55
CA GLY A 567 -15.86 -30.30 2.51
C GLY A 567 -16.57 -29.04 3.01
N HIS A 568 -16.48 -28.74 4.30
CA HIS A 568 -17.08 -27.54 4.91
C HIS A 568 -16.02 -26.62 5.52
N ARG A 569 -16.27 -25.31 5.46
CA ARG A 569 -15.45 -24.35 6.19
C ARG A 569 -15.56 -24.67 7.68
N PHE A 570 -14.41 -24.94 8.32
CA PHE A 570 -14.38 -25.26 9.72
C PHE A 570 -14.56 -23.98 10.54
N SER A 571 -15.69 -23.90 11.24
CA SER A 571 -16.13 -22.70 11.97
C SER A 571 -16.02 -22.84 13.48
N GLY A 572 -15.21 -23.76 13.97
CA GLY A 572 -15.04 -24.01 15.41
C GLY A 572 -14.58 -22.78 16.21
N ASN A 573 -13.86 -21.85 15.56
CA ASN A 573 -13.58 -20.52 16.03
C ASN A 573 -13.84 -19.56 14.88
N HIS A 574 -14.69 -18.57 15.07
CA HIS A 574 -15.01 -17.53 14.09
C HIS A 574 -13.84 -16.58 13.76
N GLU A 575 -12.66 -16.85 14.30
CA GLU A 575 -11.45 -16.13 13.98
C GLU A 575 -10.83 -16.67 12.69
N PRO A 576 -10.33 -15.79 11.81
CA PRO A 576 -9.47 -16.22 10.71
C PRO A 576 -8.30 -17.01 11.29
N ILE A 577 -7.80 -18.01 10.55
CA ILE A 577 -6.64 -18.81 10.96
C ILE A 577 -5.58 -17.85 11.53
N GLY A 578 -5.20 -18.05 12.79
CA GLY A 578 -4.22 -17.21 13.47
C GLY A 578 -2.91 -17.20 12.68
N VAL A 579 -2.61 -16.10 12.03
CA VAL A 579 -1.37 -15.93 11.27
C VAL A 579 -0.39 -15.18 12.17
N LYS A 580 0.71 -15.84 12.52
CA LYS A 580 1.85 -15.18 13.14
C LYS A 580 2.84 -14.84 12.04
N TRP A 581 3.07 -13.57 11.85
CA TRP A 581 4.06 -13.06 10.91
C TRP A 581 5.42 -13.08 11.59
N ASP A 582 6.42 -13.67 10.94
CA ASP A 582 7.79 -13.64 11.45
C ASP A 582 8.38 -12.23 11.28
N GLU A 583 8.98 -11.71 12.34
CA GLU A 583 9.78 -10.47 12.32
C GLU A 583 11.13 -10.66 11.59
N ALA A 584 11.22 -11.62 10.71
CA ALA A 584 12.45 -12.07 10.06
C ALA A 584 12.95 -11.10 8.97
N GLY A 585 13.24 -9.87 9.36
CA GLY A 585 14.06 -8.92 8.61
C GLY A 585 15.24 -8.37 9.44
N ALA A 586 15.26 -8.61 10.74
CA ALA A 586 16.15 -7.88 11.65
C ALA A 586 17.47 -8.59 12.02
N ARG A 587 17.84 -9.72 11.43
CA ARG A 587 19.12 -10.37 11.70
C ARG A 587 19.78 -11.01 10.48
N VAL A 588 20.17 -10.23 9.48
CA VAL A 588 21.40 -10.54 8.76
C VAL A 588 22.51 -9.88 9.55
N LYS A 589 23.12 -10.60 10.47
CA LYS A 589 24.42 -10.22 11.01
C LYS A 589 25.38 -10.17 9.82
N ALA A 590 25.93 -8.98 9.56
CA ALA A 590 27.15 -8.85 8.82
C ALA A 590 28.21 -9.73 9.52
N GLY A 591 28.66 -10.74 8.82
CA GLY A 591 29.83 -11.53 9.14
C GLY A 591 30.90 -11.24 8.09
#